data_5f644ee1b6ed311c1a1c214d8f47c581
#
_entry.id   5f644ee1b6ed311c1a1c214d8f47c581
#
_cell.length_a   1.000
_cell.length_b   1.000
_cell.length_c   1.000
_cell.angle_alpha   90.00
_cell.angle_beta   90.00
_cell.angle_gamma   90.00
#
_symmetry.space_group_name_H-M   'P 1'
#
loop_
_entity.id
_entity.type
_entity.pdbx_description
1 polymer ?
#
loop_
_entity_poly.entity_id
_entity_poly.type
_entity_poly.pdbx_seq_one_letter_code
_entity_poly.pdbx_strand_id
1 'polypeptide(L)'
;MEQGMDPTVELVRRSAAGDPTAFDCLVREYMNTVLGLAYNYVRNFHTAEDLAQETFVQAYQSISTLRDGARFKVWLLRILRNKCIDHIRRNPRQLSLDQDQELQREVSHKAVQAPAQEPEPRRITEEDLFEALDSLRSDYREIFIMKHVDNLSYKEIADLLGMTVSAVGEKLYRVRSMIRAKLEAAGSN
;
A
#
# COMPACT_ATOMS: atom_id res chain seq x y z
N MET A 1 5.33 27.76 -24.36
CA MET A 1 4.73 27.09 -23.18
C MET A 1 5.52 25.79 -23.02
N GLU A 2 6.57 25.83 -22.19
CA GLU A 2 7.30 24.61 -21.79
C GLU A 2 6.34 23.78 -20.96
N GLN A 3 5.88 22.67 -21.52
CA GLN A 3 5.27 21.62 -20.72
C GLN A 3 6.40 21.08 -19.85
N GLY A 4 6.41 21.46 -18.58
CA GLY A 4 7.37 20.98 -17.58
C GLY A 4 7.37 19.45 -17.62
N MET A 5 8.48 18.87 -18.04
CA MET A 5 8.70 17.42 -18.01
C MET A 5 8.50 16.95 -16.59
N ASP A 6 7.70 15.90 -16.39
CA ASP A 6 7.48 15.29 -15.08
C ASP A 6 8.86 15.00 -14.43
N PRO A 7 9.15 15.56 -13.24
CA PRO A 7 10.43 15.38 -12.57
C PRO A 7 10.83 13.91 -12.45
N THR A 8 9.87 13.00 -12.25
CA THR A 8 10.09 11.56 -12.18
C THR A 8 10.66 11.00 -13.48
N VAL A 9 10.14 11.46 -14.64
CA VAL A 9 10.61 10.99 -15.94
C VAL A 9 12.08 11.36 -16.16
N GLU A 10 12.49 12.56 -15.77
CA GLU A 10 13.88 12.99 -15.88
C GLU A 10 14.80 12.22 -14.92
N LEU A 11 14.37 11.98 -13.69
CA LEU A 11 15.11 11.16 -12.71
C LEU A 11 15.30 9.73 -13.24
N VAL A 12 14.26 9.12 -13.80
CA VAL A 12 14.33 7.79 -14.41
C VAL A 12 15.31 7.75 -15.57
N ARG A 13 15.26 8.74 -16.46
CA ARG A 13 16.19 8.84 -17.60
C ARG A 13 17.65 8.93 -17.16
N ARG A 14 17.94 9.77 -16.16
CA ARG A 14 19.29 9.93 -15.59
C ARG A 14 19.76 8.66 -14.89
N SER A 15 18.89 8.05 -14.09
CA SER A 15 19.19 6.79 -13.40
C SER A 15 19.50 5.66 -14.39
N ALA A 16 18.73 5.57 -15.48
CA ALA A 16 18.97 4.60 -16.55
C ALA A 16 20.29 4.86 -17.32
N ALA A 17 20.78 6.10 -17.31
CA ALA A 17 22.09 6.48 -17.84
C ALA A 17 23.25 6.26 -16.84
N GLY A 18 22.97 5.72 -15.65
CA GLY A 18 23.97 5.38 -14.63
C GLY A 18 24.23 6.46 -13.59
N ASP A 19 23.36 7.46 -13.44
CA ASP A 19 23.45 8.48 -12.39
C ASP A 19 22.85 7.94 -11.07
N PRO A 20 23.68 7.60 -10.06
CA PRO A 20 23.19 7.06 -8.80
C PRO A 20 22.43 8.09 -7.97
N THR A 21 22.77 9.38 -8.11
CA THR A 21 22.12 10.44 -7.33
C THR A 21 20.67 10.66 -7.78
N ALA A 22 20.40 10.48 -9.07
CA ALA A 22 19.04 10.51 -9.61
C ALA A 22 18.21 9.33 -9.06
N PHE A 23 18.81 8.14 -8.93
CA PHE A 23 18.12 6.99 -8.34
C PHE A 23 17.85 7.20 -6.85
N ASP A 24 18.78 7.78 -6.07
CA ASP A 24 18.57 8.12 -4.67
C ASP A 24 17.36 9.05 -4.47
N CYS A 25 17.15 9.99 -5.40
CA CYS A 25 15.95 10.84 -5.37
C CYS A 25 14.68 10.01 -5.56
N LEU A 26 14.64 9.05 -6.49
CA LEU A 26 13.52 8.14 -6.69
C LEU A 26 13.28 7.27 -5.46
N VAL A 27 14.34 6.76 -4.82
CA VAL A 27 14.22 5.99 -3.57
C VAL A 27 13.53 6.83 -2.49
N ARG A 28 13.98 8.06 -2.25
CA ARG A 28 13.39 8.95 -1.24
C ARG A 28 11.92 9.27 -1.52
N GLU A 29 11.59 9.50 -2.78
CA GLU A 29 10.22 9.82 -3.19
C GLU A 29 9.26 8.65 -3.00
N TYR A 30 9.70 7.42 -3.32
CA TYR A 30 8.81 6.25 -3.34
C TYR A 30 8.95 5.34 -2.12
N MET A 31 9.89 5.58 -1.19
CA MET A 31 10.15 4.70 -0.04
C MET A 31 8.90 4.45 0.80
N ASN A 32 8.18 5.51 1.20
CA ASN A 32 6.98 5.37 2.03
C ASN A 32 5.87 4.60 1.31
N THR A 33 5.68 4.84 0.02
CA THR A 33 4.71 4.12 -0.82
C THR A 33 5.05 2.63 -0.89
N VAL A 34 6.32 2.30 -1.15
CA VAL A 34 6.79 0.91 -1.26
C VAL A 34 6.70 0.20 0.09
N LEU A 35 7.16 0.84 1.16
CA LEU A 35 7.14 0.27 2.52
C LEU A 35 5.68 0.05 3.01
N GLY A 36 4.80 1.04 2.82
CA GLY A 36 3.40 0.94 3.22
C GLY A 36 2.67 -0.18 2.48
N LEU A 37 2.90 -0.33 1.17
CA LEU A 37 2.31 -1.41 0.40
C LEU A 37 2.92 -2.77 0.76
N ALA A 38 4.23 -2.87 1.00
CA ALA A 38 4.88 -4.08 1.50
C ALA A 38 4.27 -4.52 2.83
N TYR A 39 4.16 -3.61 3.78
CA TYR A 39 3.53 -3.87 5.08
C TYR A 39 2.08 -4.37 4.96
N ASN A 40 1.32 -3.79 4.04
CA ASN A 40 -0.04 -4.28 3.77
C ASN A 40 -0.08 -5.75 3.36
N TYR A 41 0.94 -6.24 2.64
CA TYR A 41 1.03 -7.63 2.24
C TYR A 41 1.49 -8.57 3.36
N VAL A 42 2.56 -8.19 4.09
CA VAL A 42 3.25 -9.13 4.98
C VAL A 42 2.94 -8.92 6.46
N ARG A 43 2.35 -7.80 6.86
CA ARG A 43 1.97 -7.47 8.24
C ARG A 43 3.09 -7.57 9.28
N ASN A 44 4.32 -7.53 8.83
CA ASN A 44 5.51 -7.49 9.65
C ASN A 44 6.43 -6.39 9.15
N PHE A 45 6.79 -5.45 10.03
CA PHE A 45 7.51 -4.24 9.64
C PHE A 45 8.93 -4.57 9.12
N HIS A 46 9.66 -5.45 9.81
CA HIS A 46 11.01 -5.84 9.38
C HIS A 46 11.01 -6.56 8.03
N THR A 47 10.06 -7.48 7.83
CA THR A 47 9.90 -8.14 6.54
C THR A 47 9.51 -7.14 5.43
N ALA A 48 8.68 -6.16 5.75
CA ALA A 48 8.30 -5.11 4.80
C ALA A 48 9.50 -4.23 4.42
N GLU A 49 10.36 -3.87 5.38
CA GLU A 49 11.61 -3.14 5.12
C GLU A 49 12.55 -3.93 4.20
N ASP A 50 12.76 -5.22 4.49
CA ASP A 50 13.60 -6.09 3.67
C ASP A 50 13.08 -6.18 2.23
N LEU A 51 11.77 -6.39 2.05
CA LEU A 51 11.14 -6.46 0.72
C LEU A 51 11.19 -5.12 -0.01
N ALA A 52 11.07 -4.00 0.71
CA ALA A 52 11.22 -2.67 0.14
C ALA A 52 12.65 -2.44 -0.35
N GLN A 53 13.66 -2.76 0.46
CA GLN A 53 15.07 -2.65 0.07
C GLN A 53 15.38 -3.53 -1.14
N GLU A 54 14.99 -4.79 -1.12
CA GLU A 54 15.16 -5.71 -2.25
C GLU A 54 14.46 -5.21 -3.52
N THR A 55 13.32 -4.54 -3.38
CA THR A 55 12.58 -3.94 -4.49
C THR A 55 13.39 -2.83 -5.15
N PHE A 56 13.98 -1.93 -4.36
CA PHE A 56 14.81 -0.86 -4.90
C PHE A 56 16.12 -1.39 -5.50
N VAL A 57 16.74 -2.41 -4.90
CA VAL A 57 17.92 -3.05 -5.49
C VAL A 57 17.58 -3.63 -6.88
N GLN A 58 16.48 -4.36 -7.00
CA GLN A 58 16.05 -4.89 -8.29
C GLN A 58 15.65 -3.79 -9.27
N ALA A 59 15.00 -2.74 -8.79
CA ALA A 59 14.65 -1.59 -9.61
C ALA A 59 15.91 -0.91 -10.18
N TYR A 60 16.93 -0.68 -9.35
CA TYR A 60 18.21 -0.11 -9.79
C TYR A 60 18.87 -0.96 -10.88
N GLN A 61 18.91 -2.27 -10.68
CA GLN A 61 19.53 -3.20 -11.65
C GLN A 61 18.79 -3.28 -13.00
N SER A 62 17.48 -2.99 -12.99
CA SER A 62 16.63 -3.18 -14.18
C SER A 62 16.01 -1.89 -14.73
N ILE A 63 16.33 -0.72 -14.16
CA ILE A 63 15.73 0.57 -14.57
C ILE A 63 15.95 0.88 -16.06
N SER A 64 17.06 0.44 -16.62
CA SER A 64 17.37 0.61 -18.07
C SER A 64 16.37 -0.15 -18.98
N THR A 65 15.62 -1.11 -18.46
CA THR A 65 14.59 -1.84 -19.20
C THR A 65 13.27 -1.09 -19.27
N LEU A 66 13.09 -0.06 -18.43
CA LEU A 66 11.87 0.75 -18.40
C LEU A 66 11.83 1.72 -19.57
N ARG A 67 10.96 1.45 -20.56
CA ARG A 67 10.83 2.24 -21.80
C ARG A 67 10.14 3.59 -21.59
N ASP A 68 9.23 3.68 -20.61
CA ASP A 68 8.42 4.86 -20.34
C ASP A 68 8.58 5.28 -18.89
N GLY A 69 9.33 6.36 -18.66
CA GLY A 69 9.60 6.89 -17.31
C GLY A 69 8.34 7.32 -16.55
N ALA A 70 7.28 7.74 -17.24
CA ALA A 70 6.01 8.09 -16.62
C ALA A 70 5.33 6.88 -15.95
N ARG A 71 5.69 5.65 -16.32
CA ARG A 71 5.19 4.41 -15.73
C ARG A 71 6.06 3.88 -14.61
N PHE A 72 7.06 4.63 -14.13
CA PHE A 72 8.00 4.18 -13.11
C PHE A 72 7.30 3.70 -11.86
N LYS A 73 6.36 4.45 -11.32
CA LYS A 73 5.60 4.09 -10.10
C LYS A 73 4.93 2.71 -10.26
N VAL A 74 4.16 2.52 -11.32
CA VAL A 74 3.44 1.25 -11.55
C VAL A 74 4.41 0.09 -11.77
N TRP A 75 5.51 0.34 -12.47
CA TRP A 75 6.55 -0.64 -12.71
C TRP A 75 7.26 -1.04 -11.39
N LEU A 76 7.61 -0.07 -10.53
CA LEU A 76 8.22 -0.29 -9.22
C LEU A 76 7.29 -1.11 -8.31
N LEU A 77 6.01 -0.73 -8.25
CA LEU A 77 5.00 -1.45 -7.44
C LEU A 77 4.74 -2.87 -7.96
N ARG A 78 4.93 -3.12 -9.26
CA ARG A 78 4.86 -4.48 -9.82
C ARG A 78 6.02 -5.35 -9.32
N ILE A 79 7.23 -4.80 -9.23
CA ILE A 79 8.39 -5.49 -8.65
C ILE A 79 8.11 -5.85 -7.22
N LEU A 80 7.67 -4.89 -6.40
CA LEU A 80 7.32 -5.08 -5.01
C LEU A 80 6.26 -6.18 -4.84
N ARG A 81 5.14 -6.05 -5.55
CA ARG A 81 4.04 -7.00 -5.47
C ARG A 81 4.48 -8.43 -5.74
N ASN A 82 5.28 -8.64 -6.77
CA ASN A 82 5.81 -9.96 -7.10
C ASN A 82 6.66 -10.52 -5.95
N LYS A 83 7.54 -9.69 -5.36
CA LYS A 83 8.36 -10.09 -4.20
C LYS A 83 7.50 -10.44 -2.99
N CYS A 84 6.49 -9.64 -2.68
CA CYS A 84 5.57 -9.90 -1.57
C CYS A 84 4.81 -11.22 -1.77
N ILE A 85 4.27 -11.46 -2.97
CA ILE A 85 3.55 -12.71 -3.28
C ILE A 85 4.48 -13.91 -3.18
N ASP A 86 5.71 -13.81 -3.69
CA ASP A 86 6.69 -14.88 -3.60
C ASP A 86 7.12 -15.14 -2.15
N HIS A 87 7.28 -14.09 -1.34
CA HIS A 87 7.57 -14.24 0.09
C HIS A 87 6.43 -14.97 0.82
N ILE A 88 5.18 -14.55 0.61
CA ILE A 88 3.99 -15.17 1.19
C ILE A 88 3.89 -16.66 0.78
N ARG A 89 4.14 -16.97 -0.46
CA ARG A 89 4.10 -18.35 -0.98
C ARG A 89 5.15 -19.24 -0.33
N ARG A 90 6.34 -18.70 -0.05
CA ARG A 90 7.44 -19.44 0.60
C ARG A 90 7.25 -19.57 2.10
N ASN A 91 6.57 -18.64 2.76
CA ASN A 91 6.43 -18.54 4.21
C ASN A 91 4.96 -18.52 4.67
N PRO A 92 4.11 -19.51 4.32
CA PRO A 92 2.69 -19.48 4.61
C PRO A 92 2.36 -19.51 6.12
N ARG A 93 3.25 -20.05 6.96
CA ARG A 93 3.06 -20.13 8.42
C ARG A 93 3.42 -18.85 9.16
N GLN A 94 4.27 -18.01 8.61
CA GLN A 94 4.72 -16.77 9.25
C GLN A 94 3.61 -15.72 9.29
N LEU A 95 2.78 -15.66 8.23
CA LEU A 95 1.61 -14.79 8.17
C LEU A 95 0.57 -15.06 9.25
N SER A 96 0.34 -16.34 9.61
CA SER A 96 -0.59 -16.71 10.68
C SER A 96 -0.08 -16.26 12.05
N LEU A 97 1.22 -16.41 12.30
CA LEU A 97 1.84 -16.04 13.58
C LEU A 97 1.97 -14.51 13.74
N ASP A 98 2.28 -13.80 12.65
CA ASP A 98 2.42 -12.34 12.66
C ASP A 98 1.05 -11.66 12.84
N GLN A 99 -0.02 -12.19 12.25
CA GLN A 99 -1.40 -11.74 12.47
C GLN A 99 -1.84 -11.92 13.93
N ASP A 100 -1.51 -13.06 14.55
CA ASP A 100 -1.84 -13.34 15.96
C ASP A 100 -1.06 -12.43 16.92
N GLN A 101 0.20 -12.10 16.62
CA GLN A 101 1.01 -11.20 17.44
C GLN A 101 0.58 -9.73 17.32
N GLU A 102 0.13 -9.29 16.17
CA GLU A 102 -0.35 -7.93 15.95
C GLU A 102 -1.70 -7.71 16.65
N LEU A 103 -2.62 -8.66 16.57
CA LEU A 103 -3.86 -8.68 17.35
C LEU A 103 -3.60 -8.61 18.89
N GLN A 104 -2.56 -9.29 19.38
CA GLN A 104 -2.19 -9.22 20.79
C GLN A 104 -1.56 -7.87 21.20
N ARG A 105 -0.85 -7.19 20.30
CA ARG A 105 -0.31 -5.84 20.56
C ARG A 105 -1.41 -4.79 20.58
N GLU A 106 -2.39 -4.85 19.69
CA GLU A 106 -3.53 -3.94 19.66
C GLU A 106 -4.41 -4.08 20.91
N VAL A 107 -4.63 -5.30 21.43
CA VAL A 107 -5.36 -5.53 22.68
C VAL A 107 -4.64 -4.92 23.87
N SER A 108 -3.29 -4.85 23.87
CA SER A 108 -2.51 -4.27 24.96
C SER A 108 -2.57 -2.74 25.02
N HIS A 109 -2.89 -2.06 23.93
CA HIS A 109 -3.06 -0.61 23.91
C HIS A 109 -4.48 -0.12 24.30
N LYS A 110 -5.46 -1.01 24.39
CA LYS A 110 -6.87 -0.67 24.76
C LYS A 110 -7.16 -0.61 26.27
N ALA A 111 -6.17 -0.69 27.16
CA ALA A 111 -6.38 -0.67 28.59
C ALA A 111 -6.06 0.70 29.24
N VAL A 112 -6.70 1.78 28.76
CA VAL A 112 -6.86 2.99 29.58
C VAL A 112 -8.33 3.38 29.56
N GLN A 113 -9.04 2.93 30.61
CA GLN A 113 -10.42 3.31 30.86
C GLN A 113 -10.49 4.80 31.24
N ALA A 114 -11.20 5.60 30.45
CA ALA A 114 -11.71 6.89 30.86
C ALA A 114 -13.18 6.74 31.30
N PRO A 115 -13.68 7.54 32.28
CA PRO A 115 -14.98 7.37 32.90
C PRO A 115 -16.12 7.71 31.94
N ALA A 116 -17.21 6.94 32.08
CA ALA A 116 -18.45 7.05 31.32
C ALA A 116 -19.03 8.47 31.36
N GLN A 117 -19.11 9.11 30.19
CA GLN A 117 -19.97 10.25 29.91
C GLN A 117 -21.05 9.80 28.91
N GLU A 118 -22.24 10.38 29.00
CA GLU A 118 -23.39 10.07 28.13
C GLU A 118 -23.01 10.16 26.64
N PRO A 119 -23.55 9.28 25.78
CA PRO A 119 -23.12 9.17 24.39
C PRO A 119 -23.62 10.38 23.58
N GLU A 120 -22.76 11.38 23.42
CA GLU A 120 -22.83 12.26 22.25
C GLU A 120 -22.56 11.40 21.00
N PRO A 121 -23.16 11.70 19.83
CA PRO A 121 -22.88 10.93 18.60
C PRO A 121 -21.36 10.92 18.36
N ARG A 122 -20.75 9.77 18.56
CA ARG A 122 -19.30 9.56 18.49
C ARG A 122 -18.82 10.01 17.11
N ARG A 123 -17.93 10.98 17.06
CA ARG A 123 -17.27 11.36 15.81
C ARG A 123 -16.41 10.21 15.34
N ILE A 124 -16.54 9.84 14.06
CA ILE A 124 -15.67 8.85 13.40
C ILE A 124 -14.24 9.32 13.52
N THR A 125 -13.38 8.50 14.09
CA THR A 125 -11.96 8.77 14.29
C THR A 125 -11.11 8.12 13.20
N GLU A 126 -9.81 8.46 13.17
CA GLU A 126 -8.85 7.79 12.29
C GLU A 126 -8.70 6.31 12.67
N GLU A 127 -8.77 5.98 13.97
CA GLU A 127 -8.74 4.62 14.48
C GLU A 127 -9.91 3.78 13.92
N ASP A 128 -11.12 4.33 13.89
CA ASP A 128 -12.28 3.64 13.32
C ASP A 128 -12.07 3.31 11.83
N LEU A 129 -11.42 4.20 11.09
CA LEU A 129 -11.07 3.96 9.70
C LEU A 129 -10.01 2.88 9.56
N PHE A 130 -8.95 2.90 10.40
CA PHE A 130 -7.93 1.86 10.39
C PHE A 130 -8.51 0.49 10.74
N GLU A 131 -9.35 0.39 11.78
CA GLU A 131 -10.05 -0.85 12.13
C GLU A 131 -10.95 -1.36 10.98
N ALA A 132 -11.66 -0.45 10.31
CA ALA A 132 -12.47 -0.81 9.16
C ALA A 132 -11.61 -1.36 8.00
N LEU A 133 -10.46 -0.75 7.71
CA LEU A 133 -9.54 -1.20 6.69
C LEU A 133 -8.90 -2.56 7.04
N ASP A 134 -8.51 -2.75 8.30
CA ASP A 134 -7.89 -3.98 8.77
C ASP A 134 -8.82 -5.17 8.75
N SER A 135 -10.11 -4.93 8.93
CA SER A 135 -11.10 -5.97 8.81
C SER A 135 -11.39 -6.43 7.39
N LEU A 136 -10.90 -5.70 6.37
CA LEU A 136 -11.07 -6.10 4.99
C LEU A 136 -10.15 -7.27 4.63
N ARG A 137 -10.61 -8.13 3.72
CA ARG A 137 -9.73 -9.10 3.08
C ARG A 137 -8.57 -8.37 2.38
N SER A 138 -7.42 -8.99 2.35
CA SER A 138 -6.19 -8.41 1.79
C SER A 138 -6.36 -7.87 0.36
N ASP A 139 -7.12 -8.57 -0.50
CA ASP A 139 -7.37 -8.16 -1.90
C ASP A 139 -8.25 -6.90 -2.03
N TYR A 140 -9.13 -6.65 -1.06
CA TYR A 140 -9.92 -5.42 -0.99
C TYR A 140 -9.12 -4.26 -0.40
N ARG A 141 -8.33 -4.53 0.63
CA ARG A 141 -7.45 -3.54 1.25
C ARG A 141 -6.38 -3.06 0.28
N GLU A 142 -5.74 -3.99 -0.45
CA GLU A 142 -4.76 -3.70 -1.50
C GLU A 142 -5.30 -2.69 -2.52
N ILE A 143 -6.47 -2.96 -3.09
CA ILE A 143 -7.05 -2.10 -4.13
C ILE A 143 -7.47 -0.73 -3.59
N PHE A 144 -7.89 -0.67 -2.31
CA PHE A 144 -8.21 0.59 -1.63
C PHE A 144 -6.96 1.45 -1.43
N ILE A 145 -5.88 0.87 -0.93
CA ILE A 145 -4.59 1.56 -0.73
C ILE A 145 -4.06 2.07 -2.07
N MET A 146 -4.01 1.23 -3.08
CA MET A 146 -3.57 1.64 -4.44
C MET A 146 -4.37 2.84 -4.97
N LYS A 147 -5.66 2.90 -4.70
CA LYS A 147 -6.51 4.00 -5.18
C LYS A 147 -6.39 5.25 -4.34
N HIS A 148 -6.46 5.14 -3.01
CA HIS A 148 -6.67 6.28 -2.12
C HIS A 148 -5.39 6.77 -1.44
N VAL A 149 -4.40 5.90 -1.24
CA VAL A 149 -3.09 6.26 -0.69
C VAL A 149 -2.09 6.50 -1.81
N ASP A 150 -1.97 5.54 -2.74
CA ASP A 150 -1.00 5.63 -3.84
C ASP A 150 -1.51 6.45 -5.03
N ASN A 151 -2.79 6.83 -5.02
CA ASN A 151 -3.46 7.64 -6.04
C ASN A 151 -3.35 7.08 -7.47
N LEU A 152 -3.34 5.74 -7.61
CA LEU A 152 -3.30 5.10 -8.91
C LEU A 152 -4.64 5.26 -9.64
N SER A 153 -4.58 5.38 -10.96
CA SER A 153 -5.76 5.32 -11.83
C SER A 153 -6.32 3.90 -11.90
N TYR A 154 -7.59 3.73 -12.23
CA TYR A 154 -8.23 2.43 -12.41
C TYR A 154 -7.50 1.57 -13.45
N LYS A 155 -6.95 2.21 -14.50
CA LYS A 155 -6.17 1.52 -15.53
C LYS A 155 -4.85 0.98 -14.98
N GLU A 156 -4.13 1.78 -14.19
CA GLU A 156 -2.87 1.36 -13.56
C GLU A 156 -3.10 0.22 -12.56
N ILE A 157 -4.16 0.29 -11.76
CA ILE A 157 -4.55 -0.78 -10.85
C ILE A 157 -4.91 -2.05 -11.64
N ALA A 158 -5.67 -1.92 -12.71
CA ALA A 158 -6.03 -3.03 -13.59
C ALA A 158 -4.78 -3.70 -14.20
N ASP A 159 -3.85 -2.91 -14.72
CA ASP A 159 -2.57 -3.36 -15.27
C ASP A 159 -1.70 -4.05 -14.20
N LEU A 160 -1.71 -3.54 -12.96
CA LEU A 160 -0.90 -4.07 -11.85
C LEU A 160 -1.45 -5.41 -11.33
N LEU A 161 -2.78 -5.49 -11.19
CA LEU A 161 -3.46 -6.66 -10.63
C LEU A 161 -3.85 -7.72 -11.67
N GLY A 162 -3.65 -7.45 -12.97
CA GLY A 162 -4.01 -8.35 -14.05
C GLY A 162 -5.52 -8.53 -14.19
N MET A 163 -6.31 -7.47 -14.00
CA MET A 163 -7.77 -7.49 -14.08
C MET A 163 -8.32 -6.44 -15.05
N THR A 164 -9.63 -6.45 -15.31
CA THR A 164 -10.26 -5.42 -16.12
C THR A 164 -10.52 -4.14 -15.32
N VAL A 165 -10.57 -2.99 -16.00
CA VAL A 165 -10.92 -1.70 -15.37
C VAL A 165 -12.29 -1.75 -14.70
N SER A 166 -13.25 -2.45 -15.30
CA SER A 166 -14.59 -2.66 -14.72
C SER A 166 -14.51 -3.43 -13.39
N ALA A 167 -13.73 -4.51 -13.34
CA ALA A 167 -13.55 -5.30 -12.11
C ALA A 167 -12.89 -4.49 -10.99
N VAL A 168 -11.96 -3.57 -11.34
CA VAL A 168 -11.39 -2.61 -10.37
C VAL A 168 -12.49 -1.70 -9.81
N GLY A 169 -13.34 -1.14 -10.68
CA GLY A 169 -14.45 -0.29 -10.29
C GLY A 169 -15.43 -0.99 -9.35
N GLU A 170 -15.82 -2.23 -9.69
CA GLU A 170 -16.72 -3.04 -8.87
C GLU A 170 -16.13 -3.37 -7.50
N LYS A 171 -14.85 -3.76 -7.44
CA LYS A 171 -14.17 -4.02 -6.19
C LYS A 171 -14.10 -2.76 -5.32
N LEU A 172 -13.71 -1.61 -5.88
CA LEU A 172 -13.67 -0.35 -5.15
C LEU A 172 -15.04 0.08 -4.63
N TYR A 173 -16.10 -0.15 -5.41
CA TYR A 173 -17.46 0.10 -4.94
C TYR A 173 -17.81 -0.76 -3.72
N ARG A 174 -17.52 -2.07 -3.77
CA ARG A 174 -17.74 -2.99 -2.64
C ARG A 174 -16.94 -2.59 -1.41
N VAL A 175 -15.66 -2.25 -1.58
CA VAL A 175 -14.79 -1.79 -0.47
C VAL A 175 -15.38 -0.56 0.22
N ARG A 176 -15.81 0.45 -0.55
CA ARG A 176 -16.43 1.66 0.02
C ARG A 176 -17.71 1.35 0.79
N SER A 177 -18.54 0.43 0.28
CA SER A 177 -19.75 0.00 0.97
C SER A 177 -19.44 -0.72 2.28
N MET A 178 -18.42 -1.59 2.29
CA MET A 178 -17.99 -2.33 3.50
C MET A 178 -17.43 -1.37 4.56
N ILE A 179 -16.55 -0.43 4.17
CA ILE A 179 -16.01 0.59 5.08
C ILE A 179 -17.13 1.44 5.66
N ARG A 180 -18.04 1.94 4.81
CA ARG A 180 -19.16 2.75 5.25
C ARG A 180 -20.02 2.02 6.29
N ALA A 181 -20.42 0.77 6.03
CA ALA A 181 -21.22 -0.02 6.95
C ALA A 181 -20.54 -0.20 8.31
N LYS A 182 -19.20 -0.36 8.33
CA LYS A 182 -18.45 -0.47 9.58
C LYS A 182 -18.37 0.83 10.35
N LEU A 183 -18.12 1.94 9.67
CA LEU A 183 -18.06 3.26 10.29
C LEU A 183 -19.44 3.69 10.84
N GLU A 184 -20.53 3.36 10.14
CA GLU A 184 -21.91 3.59 10.64
C GLU A 184 -22.18 2.75 11.89
N ALA A 185 -21.73 1.49 11.95
CA ALA A 185 -21.86 0.65 13.13
C ALA A 185 -21.02 1.17 14.31
N ALA A 186 -19.82 1.68 14.07
CA ALA A 186 -18.96 2.27 15.09
C ALA A 186 -19.53 3.60 15.65
N GLY A 187 -20.18 4.41 14.80
CA GLY A 187 -20.82 5.66 15.22
C GLY A 187 -22.17 5.47 15.94
N SER A 188 -22.74 4.26 15.92
CA SER A 188 -24.05 3.94 16.55
C SER A 188 -23.91 3.29 17.93
N ASN A 189 -22.69 3.11 18.43
CA ASN A 189 -22.36 2.54 19.73
C ASN A 189 -21.78 3.60 20.65
#